data_7162170805454cb0b82b4c1c1d2a777c
#
_entry.id   7162170805454cb0b82b4c1c1d2a777c
#
_cell.length_a   1.000
_cell.length_b   1.000
_cell.length_c   1.000
_cell.angle_alpha   90.00
_cell.angle_beta   90.00
_cell.angle_gamma   90.00
#
_symmetry.space_group_name_H-M   'P 1'
#
loop_
_entity.id
_entity.type
_entity.pdbx_description
1 polymer ?
#
loop_
_entity_poly.entity_id
_entity_poly.type
_entity_poly.pdbx_seq_one_letter_code
_entity_poly.pdbx_strand_id
1 'polypeptide(L)'
;MPKKNLYFLLEKYPLILIFFLLVTASYSQDLEPRVYANVAKNLNVIAVGYVFMDGNVLTEPSLPIADFTVQSHNVAVNYIRTFGILNKLARVQVSLPYSFMDGQVTGTNGTILTGSRTGFADMKVRFGINLLGSPALDKSEFRKFEQKTILGVSLVTSIPTGKYYDDKRINIGTNRWGFKPEIGVSKRFAHVYAEAYGGVWFYTDNNDFLGKKLQQKTTYSLQAHASYYFKNNMWIGFNTNWFFGGKTITDGVADDSQIDNWRVGGTFSTPIAKGQSVKFQYHVGAYTNNGLNYYALSVAYQYSFF
;
A
#
# COMPACT_ATOMS: atom_id res chain seq x y z
N MET A 1 29.23 -35.76 -17.21
CA MET A 1 28.82 -34.47 -16.61
C MET A 1 27.71 -34.72 -15.59
N PRO A 2 27.85 -34.30 -14.33
CA PRO A 2 27.08 -34.86 -13.22
C PRO A 2 25.71 -34.19 -13.03
N LYS A 3 24.66 -35.00 -13.04
CA LYS A 3 23.29 -34.64 -12.70
C LYS A 3 22.99 -34.68 -11.18
N LYS A 4 23.97 -34.43 -10.30
CA LYS A 4 23.84 -34.70 -8.84
C LYS A 4 23.46 -33.48 -7.95
N ASN A 5 23.37 -32.26 -8.47
CA ASN A 5 23.20 -31.09 -7.59
C ASN A 5 21.76 -30.60 -7.37
N LEU A 6 20.77 -31.11 -8.09
CA LEU A 6 19.39 -30.64 -7.92
C LEU A 6 18.65 -31.37 -6.78
N TYR A 7 18.94 -32.66 -6.57
CA TYR A 7 18.30 -33.44 -5.49
C TYR A 7 18.80 -33.07 -4.08
N PHE A 8 20.04 -32.58 -3.96
CA PHE A 8 20.63 -32.20 -2.66
C PHE A 8 20.03 -30.92 -2.08
N LEU A 9 19.49 -30.03 -2.92
CA LEU A 9 18.79 -28.82 -2.48
C LEU A 9 17.34 -29.10 -1.99
N LEU A 10 16.71 -30.15 -2.52
CA LEU A 10 15.34 -30.54 -2.17
C LEU A 10 15.23 -31.25 -0.81
N GLU A 11 16.29 -31.97 -0.39
CA GLU A 11 16.30 -32.65 0.92
C GLU A 11 16.58 -31.71 2.11
N LYS A 12 17.32 -30.62 1.89
CA LYS A 12 17.73 -29.71 2.97
C LYS A 12 16.72 -28.60 3.31
N TYR A 13 15.79 -28.31 2.40
CA TYR A 13 14.87 -27.18 2.58
C TYR A 13 13.42 -27.49 2.12
N PRO A 14 12.77 -28.53 2.67
CA PRO A 14 11.38 -28.85 2.30
C PRO A 14 10.38 -27.75 2.66
N LEU A 15 10.70 -26.94 3.68
CA LEU A 15 9.87 -25.80 4.12
C LEU A 15 9.90 -24.61 3.14
N ILE A 16 10.96 -24.44 2.37
CA ILE A 16 11.05 -23.36 1.36
C ILE A 16 10.18 -23.70 0.14
N LEU A 17 10.11 -24.97 -0.25
CA LEU A 17 9.29 -25.41 -1.39
C LEU A 17 7.77 -25.39 -1.04
N ILE A 18 7.42 -25.68 0.21
CA ILE A 18 6.02 -25.61 0.70
C ILE A 18 5.54 -24.15 0.77
N PHE A 19 6.43 -23.20 1.05
CA PHE A 19 6.09 -21.76 1.04
C PHE A 19 5.80 -21.23 -0.38
N PHE A 20 6.37 -21.87 -1.42
CA PHE A 20 6.11 -21.50 -2.82
C PHE A 20 4.85 -22.14 -3.42
N LEU A 21 4.29 -23.18 -2.82
CA LEU A 21 3.12 -23.92 -3.35
C LEU A 21 1.77 -23.48 -2.75
N LEU A 22 1.76 -22.60 -1.76
CA LEU A 22 0.53 -22.00 -1.21
C LEU A 22 0.20 -20.64 -1.84
N VAL A 23 0.37 -20.50 -3.15
CA VAL A 23 -0.08 -19.32 -3.89
C VAL A 23 -1.55 -19.48 -4.25
N THR A 24 -2.42 -19.32 -3.27
CA THR A 24 -3.84 -19.09 -3.53
C THR A 24 -4.13 -17.59 -3.56
N ALA A 25 -4.89 -17.20 -4.56
CA ALA A 25 -5.21 -15.82 -4.94
C ALA A 25 -5.78 -14.95 -3.82
N SER A 26 -5.42 -13.69 -3.78
CA SER A 26 -5.87 -12.75 -2.76
C SER A 26 -5.52 -11.25 -3.01
N TYR A 27 -6.04 -10.29 -2.30
CA TYR A 27 -6.47 -8.94 -2.71
C TYR A 27 -5.96 -7.77 -1.83
N SER A 28 -5.72 -6.52 -2.34
CA SER A 28 -4.93 -5.48 -1.65
C SER A 28 -5.61 -4.11 -1.47
N GLN A 29 -5.66 -3.65 -0.23
CA GLN A 29 -5.63 -2.22 0.17
C GLN A 29 -4.28 -1.93 0.84
N ASP A 30 -3.81 -0.66 0.83
CA ASP A 30 -2.44 -0.30 1.21
C ASP A 30 -2.01 -0.90 2.56
N LEU A 31 -1.04 -1.81 2.52
CA LEU A 31 -0.34 -2.31 3.69
C LEU A 31 1.06 -1.68 3.68
N GLU A 32 1.27 -0.71 4.56
CA GLU A 32 2.46 0.13 4.59
C GLU A 32 3.31 -0.14 5.85
N PRO A 33 4.02 -1.28 5.95
CA PRO A 33 4.90 -1.51 7.10
C PRO A 33 6.04 -0.50 7.12
N ARG A 34 6.50 -0.15 8.34
CA ARG A 34 7.67 0.70 8.57
C ARG A 34 7.49 2.18 8.20
N VAL A 35 6.25 2.67 8.14
CA VAL A 35 5.95 4.10 7.86
C VAL A 35 6.64 5.02 8.86
N TYR A 36 6.62 4.68 10.16
CA TYR A 36 7.24 5.47 11.22
C TYR A 36 8.65 4.96 11.59
N ALA A 37 9.33 4.23 10.69
CA ALA A 37 10.67 3.73 10.95
C ALA A 37 11.63 4.85 11.39
N ASN A 38 12.45 4.55 12.39
CA ASN A 38 13.53 5.44 12.79
C ASN A 38 14.67 5.35 11.76
N VAL A 39 15.08 6.47 11.22
CA VAL A 39 16.19 6.63 10.27
C VAL A 39 16.93 7.92 10.53
N ALA A 40 18.12 8.10 9.97
CA ALA A 40 18.83 9.36 10.08
C ALA A 40 18.10 10.50 9.34
N LYS A 41 18.26 11.74 9.78
CA LYS A 41 17.82 12.94 9.05
C LYS A 41 18.66 13.09 7.75
N ASN A 42 18.16 13.89 6.81
CA ASN A 42 18.76 14.15 5.49
C ASN A 42 18.90 12.90 4.59
N LEU A 43 18.24 11.79 4.94
CA LEU A 43 18.16 10.61 4.09
C LEU A 43 17.19 10.88 2.94
N ASN A 44 17.62 10.59 1.72
CA ASN A 44 16.80 10.55 0.52
C ASN A 44 16.63 9.09 0.10
N VAL A 45 15.42 8.72 -0.31
CA VAL A 45 15.12 7.40 -0.87
C VAL A 45 14.35 7.60 -2.16
N ILE A 46 14.84 7.03 -3.25
CA ILE A 46 14.09 6.87 -4.49
C ILE A 46 13.72 5.39 -4.60
N ALA A 47 12.47 5.11 -4.88
CA ALA A 47 12.02 3.75 -5.14
C ALA A 47 11.21 3.69 -6.43
N VAL A 48 11.45 2.62 -7.20
CA VAL A 48 10.62 2.26 -8.35
C VAL A 48 10.00 0.91 -8.03
N GLY A 49 8.68 0.86 -8.06
CA GLY A 49 7.92 -0.34 -7.75
C GLY A 49 7.01 -0.75 -8.91
N TYR A 50 6.83 -2.05 -9.04
CA TYR A 50 5.82 -2.66 -9.90
C TYR A 50 4.84 -3.44 -9.01
N VAL A 51 3.54 -3.29 -9.30
CA VAL A 51 2.48 -4.00 -8.60
C VAL A 51 1.54 -4.61 -9.61
N PHE A 52 1.42 -5.92 -9.59
CA PHE A 52 0.37 -6.65 -10.28
C PHE A 52 -0.82 -6.85 -9.34
N MET A 53 -2.02 -6.59 -9.82
CA MET A 53 -3.27 -6.80 -9.10
C MET A 53 -4.24 -7.55 -9.99
N ASP A 54 -4.99 -8.50 -9.43
CA ASP A 54 -6.02 -9.25 -10.15
C ASP A 54 -7.22 -9.52 -9.23
N GLY A 55 -8.41 -9.29 -9.75
CA GLY A 55 -9.68 -9.42 -9.06
C GLY A 55 -10.56 -8.18 -9.18
N ASN A 56 -11.41 -7.90 -8.20
CA ASN A 56 -12.24 -6.71 -8.18
C ASN A 56 -11.42 -5.50 -7.67
N VAL A 57 -10.70 -4.83 -8.57
CA VAL A 57 -9.81 -3.69 -8.29
C VAL A 57 -10.54 -2.40 -8.65
N LEU A 58 -11.64 -2.07 -7.96
CA LEU A 58 -12.34 -0.81 -8.17
C LEU A 58 -11.63 0.33 -7.43
N THR A 59 -11.32 1.40 -8.13
CA THR A 59 -10.87 2.67 -7.54
C THR A 59 -12.01 3.39 -6.83
N GLU A 60 -13.23 3.08 -7.23
CA GLU A 60 -14.47 3.64 -6.68
C GLU A 60 -15.35 2.52 -6.10
N PRO A 61 -15.37 2.34 -4.76
CA PRO A 61 -16.11 1.27 -4.10
C PRO A 61 -17.64 1.37 -4.27
N SER A 62 -18.14 2.53 -4.70
CA SER A 62 -19.59 2.81 -4.83
C SER A 62 -20.25 2.08 -5.98
N LEU A 63 -19.50 1.42 -6.84
CA LEU A 63 -20.07 0.71 -7.96
C LEU A 63 -20.45 -0.71 -7.56
N PRO A 64 -21.75 -1.01 -7.35
CA PRO A 64 -22.22 -2.37 -7.13
C PRO A 64 -22.22 -3.14 -8.45
N ILE A 65 -21.03 -3.46 -8.96
CA ILE A 65 -20.86 -4.27 -10.15
C ILE A 65 -20.55 -5.69 -9.69
N ALA A 66 -21.54 -6.56 -9.79
CA ALA A 66 -21.35 -7.99 -9.62
C ALA A 66 -20.48 -8.52 -10.75
N ASP A 67 -19.68 -9.55 -10.46
CA ASP A 67 -18.84 -10.27 -11.44
C ASP A 67 -17.87 -9.38 -12.25
N PHE A 68 -17.38 -8.31 -11.61
CA PHE A 68 -16.34 -7.45 -12.17
C PHE A 68 -14.95 -7.96 -11.80
N THR A 69 -14.13 -8.22 -12.81
CA THR A 69 -12.73 -8.62 -12.65
C THR A 69 -11.83 -7.67 -13.41
N VAL A 70 -10.73 -7.27 -12.78
CA VAL A 70 -9.70 -6.40 -13.38
C VAL A 70 -8.33 -7.00 -13.15
N GLN A 71 -7.54 -7.05 -14.20
CA GLN A 71 -6.09 -7.19 -14.11
C GLN A 71 -5.47 -5.80 -14.22
N SER A 72 -4.61 -5.46 -13.29
CA SER A 72 -3.95 -4.16 -13.26
C SER A 72 -2.44 -4.31 -13.07
N HIS A 73 -1.68 -3.70 -13.98
CA HIS A 73 -0.24 -3.56 -13.92
C HIS A 73 0.09 -2.11 -13.56
N ASN A 74 0.75 -1.92 -12.44
CA ASN A 74 1.01 -0.58 -11.91
C ASN A 74 2.50 -0.39 -11.72
N VAL A 75 3.03 0.73 -12.20
CA VAL A 75 4.39 1.20 -11.92
C VAL A 75 4.30 2.45 -11.07
N ALA A 76 5.05 2.53 -9.98
CA ALA A 76 5.08 3.71 -9.15
C ALA A 76 6.51 4.17 -8.90
N VAL A 77 6.73 5.49 -9.04
CA VAL A 77 7.94 6.15 -8.57
C VAL A 77 7.64 6.82 -7.24
N ASN A 78 8.48 6.54 -6.25
CA ASN A 78 8.36 7.10 -4.92
C ASN A 78 9.63 7.85 -4.56
N TYR A 79 9.47 9.02 -3.92
CA TYR A 79 10.56 9.78 -3.33
C TYR A 79 10.24 10.05 -1.87
N ILE A 80 11.21 9.79 -1.00
CA ILE A 80 11.12 10.07 0.44
C ILE A 80 12.32 10.90 0.84
N ARG A 81 12.08 11.99 1.58
CA ARG A 81 13.12 12.77 2.24
C ARG A 81 12.83 12.90 3.72
N THR A 82 13.87 12.67 4.53
CA THR A 82 13.82 12.88 5.99
C THR A 82 14.54 14.17 6.37
N PHE A 83 14.05 14.83 7.41
CA PHE A 83 14.63 16.08 7.93
C PHE A 83 14.26 16.26 9.41
N GLY A 84 14.80 17.29 10.04
CA GLY A 84 14.50 17.61 11.43
C GLY A 84 13.50 18.76 11.56
N ILE A 85 12.51 18.62 12.42
CA ILE A 85 11.63 19.69 12.90
C ILE A 85 11.63 19.65 14.44
N LEU A 86 12.03 20.72 15.10
CA LEU A 86 12.06 20.81 16.57
C LEU A 86 12.74 19.57 17.22
N ASN A 87 13.87 19.16 16.67
CA ASN A 87 14.64 17.98 17.07
C ASN A 87 13.89 16.64 16.93
N LYS A 88 12.81 16.59 16.18
CA LYS A 88 12.05 15.38 15.87
C LYS A 88 12.25 14.98 14.41
N LEU A 89 12.31 13.68 14.14
CA LEU A 89 12.42 13.17 12.77
C LEU A 89 11.10 13.40 12.03
N ALA A 90 11.17 14.18 10.96
CA ALA A 90 10.07 14.39 10.01
C ALA A 90 10.43 13.81 8.64
N ARG A 91 9.41 13.58 7.83
CA ARG A 91 9.55 13.08 6.45
C ARG A 91 8.46 13.61 5.55
N VAL A 92 8.82 13.77 4.29
CA VAL A 92 7.90 13.92 3.18
C VAL A 92 8.08 12.73 2.25
N GLN A 93 6.97 12.21 1.72
CA GLN A 93 6.96 11.16 0.72
C GLN A 93 6.02 11.58 -0.40
N VAL A 94 6.45 11.39 -1.64
CA VAL A 94 5.64 11.60 -2.85
C VAL A 94 5.59 10.28 -3.60
N SER A 95 4.41 9.87 -4.04
CA SER A 95 4.17 8.67 -4.84
C SER A 95 3.44 9.05 -6.11
N LEU A 96 3.98 8.64 -7.25
CA LEU A 96 3.45 8.90 -8.58
C LEU A 96 3.19 7.57 -9.29
N PRO A 97 1.97 7.02 -9.22
CA PRO A 97 1.63 5.75 -9.84
C PRO A 97 1.13 5.95 -11.27
N TYR A 98 1.44 4.97 -12.13
CA TYR A 98 0.93 4.82 -13.49
C TYR A 98 0.35 3.42 -13.65
N SER A 99 -0.87 3.31 -14.17
CA SER A 99 -1.65 2.08 -14.22
C SER A 99 -2.02 1.69 -15.64
N PHE A 100 -1.96 0.38 -15.90
CA PHE A 100 -2.56 -0.30 -17.05
C PHE A 100 -3.60 -1.25 -16.47
N MET A 101 -4.86 -1.05 -16.80
CA MET A 101 -5.98 -1.82 -16.28
C MET A 101 -6.77 -2.42 -17.45
N ASP A 102 -6.98 -3.72 -17.38
CA ASP A 102 -7.86 -4.48 -18.28
C ASP A 102 -8.96 -5.13 -17.42
N GLY A 103 -10.20 -4.82 -17.73
CA GLY A 103 -11.36 -5.26 -16.96
C GLY A 103 -12.41 -5.96 -17.82
N GLN A 104 -13.14 -6.85 -17.17
CA GLN A 104 -14.32 -7.51 -17.73
C GLN A 104 -15.46 -7.52 -16.73
N VAL A 105 -16.69 -7.42 -17.23
CA VAL A 105 -17.92 -7.55 -16.48
C VAL A 105 -18.88 -8.45 -17.22
N THR A 106 -19.54 -9.34 -16.49
CA THR A 106 -20.60 -10.18 -17.06
C THR A 106 -21.94 -9.42 -16.93
N GLY A 107 -22.53 -9.09 -18.06
CA GLY A 107 -23.88 -8.50 -18.10
C GLY A 107 -24.97 -9.48 -17.67
N THR A 108 -26.15 -8.97 -17.33
CA THR A 108 -27.29 -9.76 -16.85
C THR A 108 -27.79 -10.82 -17.84
N ASN A 109 -27.46 -10.67 -19.11
CA ASN A 109 -27.76 -11.61 -20.19
C ASN A 109 -26.62 -12.61 -20.47
N GLY A 110 -25.58 -12.66 -19.63
CA GLY A 110 -24.39 -13.48 -19.82
C GLY A 110 -23.36 -12.91 -20.81
N THR A 111 -23.59 -11.72 -21.38
CA THR A 111 -22.62 -11.09 -22.28
C THR A 111 -21.42 -10.57 -21.52
N ILE A 112 -20.21 -10.92 -21.93
CA ILE A 112 -18.97 -10.39 -21.37
C ILE A 112 -18.63 -9.07 -22.07
N LEU A 113 -18.55 -7.99 -21.30
CA LEU A 113 -18.08 -6.67 -21.73
C LEU A 113 -16.66 -6.49 -21.22
N THR A 114 -15.77 -6.09 -22.09
CA THR A 114 -14.35 -5.83 -21.76
C THR A 114 -14.03 -4.36 -21.96
N GLY A 115 -13.04 -3.87 -21.22
CA GLY A 115 -12.55 -2.50 -21.37
C GLY A 115 -11.18 -2.33 -20.75
N SER A 116 -10.41 -1.37 -21.26
CA SER A 116 -9.10 -1.03 -20.74
C SER A 116 -8.99 0.43 -20.33
N ARG A 117 -8.10 0.71 -19.39
CA ARG A 117 -7.72 2.06 -18.95
C ARG A 117 -6.22 2.14 -18.75
N THR A 118 -5.61 3.21 -19.24
CA THR A 118 -4.17 3.44 -19.07
C THR A 118 -3.91 4.91 -18.77
N GLY A 119 -3.08 5.19 -17.77
CA GLY A 119 -2.72 6.55 -17.39
C GLY A 119 -2.16 6.68 -15.98
N PHE A 120 -1.85 7.90 -15.59
CA PHE A 120 -1.49 8.21 -14.21
C PHE A 120 -2.67 7.99 -13.28
N ALA A 121 -2.40 7.45 -12.11
CA ALA A 121 -3.35 7.47 -11.00
C ALA A 121 -3.12 8.74 -10.14
N ASP A 122 -3.96 8.94 -9.14
CA ASP A 122 -3.85 10.09 -8.26
C ASP A 122 -2.51 10.09 -7.51
N MET A 123 -1.79 11.22 -7.58
CA MET A 123 -0.55 11.42 -6.84
C MET A 123 -0.85 11.44 -5.34
N LYS A 124 -0.03 10.74 -4.54
CA LYS A 124 -0.13 10.77 -3.08
C LYS A 124 1.08 11.48 -2.48
N VAL A 125 0.80 12.38 -1.56
CA VAL A 125 1.82 13.06 -0.73
C VAL A 125 1.56 12.74 0.72
N ARG A 126 2.59 12.22 1.42
CA ARG A 126 2.55 12.04 2.86
C ARG A 126 3.54 12.99 3.53
N PHE A 127 3.08 13.74 4.50
CA PHE A 127 3.90 14.42 5.48
C PHE A 127 3.76 13.73 6.83
N GLY A 128 4.88 13.37 7.47
CA GLY A 128 4.86 12.69 8.76
C GLY A 128 5.93 13.22 9.71
N ILE A 129 5.66 13.15 11.01
CA ILE A 129 6.60 13.49 12.08
C ILE A 129 6.50 12.45 13.20
N ASN A 130 7.66 12.01 13.68
CA ASN A 130 7.76 11.16 14.86
C ASN A 130 7.77 12.04 16.11
N LEU A 131 6.66 12.10 16.83
CA LEU A 131 6.49 12.99 18.00
C LEU A 131 7.33 12.55 19.20
N LEU A 132 7.48 11.22 19.40
CA LEU A 132 8.23 10.62 20.49
C LEU A 132 9.16 9.52 19.96
N GLY A 133 10.28 9.31 20.67
CA GLY A 133 11.16 8.14 20.49
C GLY A 133 12.04 8.13 19.23
N SER A 134 12.05 9.20 18.46
CA SER A 134 12.83 9.31 17.22
C SER A 134 13.35 10.74 17.05
N PRO A 135 14.47 11.10 17.68
CA PRO A 135 15.11 12.39 17.49
C PRO A 135 15.70 12.50 16.06
N ALA A 136 15.83 13.74 15.58
CA ALA A 136 16.39 14.04 14.25
C ALA A 136 17.93 13.98 14.31
N LEU A 137 18.50 12.79 14.22
CA LEU A 137 19.92 12.52 14.33
C LEU A 137 20.61 12.53 12.97
N ASP A 138 21.87 13.00 12.95
CA ASP A 138 22.75 12.81 11.81
C ASP A 138 23.14 11.32 11.68
N LYS A 139 23.67 10.94 10.52
CA LYS A 139 24.05 9.56 10.19
C LYS A 139 25.02 8.95 11.20
N SER A 140 25.98 9.72 11.73
CA SER A 140 26.95 9.27 12.71
C SER A 140 26.34 9.03 14.10
N GLU A 141 25.45 9.90 14.54
CA GLU A 141 24.71 9.78 15.79
C GLU A 141 23.69 8.64 15.73
N PHE A 142 22.96 8.54 14.59
CA PHE A 142 21.96 7.50 14.35
C PHE A 142 22.53 6.09 14.48
N ARG A 143 23.77 5.85 14.08
CA ARG A 143 24.44 4.52 14.20
C ARG A 143 24.56 4.04 15.64
N LYS A 144 24.57 4.96 16.61
CA LYS A 144 24.72 4.68 18.05
C LYS A 144 23.38 4.71 18.79
N PHE A 145 22.31 5.10 18.09
CA PHE A 145 21.00 5.28 18.68
C PHE A 145 20.21 3.97 18.69
N GLU A 146 19.70 3.59 19.83
CA GLU A 146 18.76 2.47 19.97
C GLU A 146 17.33 2.96 19.93
N GLN A 147 16.56 2.40 19.00
CA GLN A 147 15.15 2.72 18.87
C GLN A 147 14.38 2.26 20.11
N LYS A 148 13.67 3.20 20.71
CA LYS A 148 12.66 2.97 21.75
C LYS A 148 11.25 2.87 21.10
N THR A 149 10.21 3.06 21.89
CA THR A 149 8.85 3.22 21.36
C THR A 149 8.74 4.55 20.62
N ILE A 150 8.27 4.51 19.38
CA ILE A 150 8.00 5.68 18.56
C ILE A 150 6.50 5.92 18.55
N LEU A 151 6.09 7.17 18.73
CA LEU A 151 4.77 7.68 18.42
C LEU A 151 4.92 8.66 17.27
N GLY A 152 4.24 8.41 16.15
CA GLY A 152 4.26 9.28 14.99
C GLY A 152 2.87 9.66 14.53
N VAL A 153 2.79 10.79 13.82
CA VAL A 153 1.57 11.23 13.13
C VAL A 153 1.92 11.56 11.69
N SER A 154 0.96 11.41 10.80
CA SER A 154 1.11 11.83 9.41
C SER A 154 -0.21 12.29 8.81
N LEU A 155 -0.12 13.07 7.74
CA LEU A 155 -1.21 13.39 6.83
C LEU A 155 -0.85 12.84 5.46
N VAL A 156 -1.69 11.95 4.93
CA VAL A 156 -1.63 11.53 3.54
C VAL A 156 -2.66 12.33 2.76
N THR A 157 -2.23 12.93 1.66
CA THR A 157 -3.10 13.66 0.73
C THR A 157 -3.09 12.95 -0.61
N SER A 158 -4.27 12.54 -1.10
CA SER A 158 -4.49 12.10 -2.47
C SER A 158 -4.90 13.29 -3.31
N ILE A 159 -4.14 13.60 -4.35
CA ILE A 159 -4.34 14.75 -5.23
C ILE A 159 -4.97 14.24 -6.52
N PRO A 160 -6.08 14.81 -7.01
CA PRO A 160 -6.81 14.34 -8.19
C PRO A 160 -6.07 14.66 -9.49
N THR A 161 -4.89 14.08 -9.68
CA THR A 161 -4.04 14.22 -10.87
C THR A 161 -4.19 13.03 -11.82
N GLY A 162 -4.92 12.02 -11.42
CA GLY A 162 -5.11 10.81 -12.17
C GLY A 162 -6.00 10.99 -13.40
N LYS A 163 -5.85 10.08 -14.36
CA LYS A 163 -6.65 10.09 -15.57
C LYS A 163 -8.11 9.77 -15.24
N TYR A 164 -9.00 10.68 -15.56
CA TYR A 164 -10.42 10.60 -15.26
C TYR A 164 -11.27 10.89 -16.51
N TYR A 165 -12.39 10.18 -16.63
CA TYR A 165 -13.43 10.35 -17.64
C TYR A 165 -14.77 10.44 -16.92
N ASP A 166 -15.44 11.55 -17.07
CA ASP A 166 -16.72 11.88 -16.42
C ASP A 166 -17.88 10.99 -16.89
N ASP A 167 -17.81 10.51 -18.13
CA ASP A 167 -18.78 9.61 -18.77
C ASP A 167 -18.51 8.12 -18.49
N LYS A 168 -17.50 7.78 -17.68
CA LYS A 168 -17.12 6.38 -17.39
C LYS A 168 -17.29 6.07 -15.92
N ARG A 169 -17.80 4.85 -15.64
CA ARG A 169 -17.92 4.34 -14.27
C ARG A 169 -16.58 3.96 -13.65
N ILE A 170 -15.66 3.42 -14.47
CA ILE A 170 -14.38 2.92 -14.01
C ILE A 170 -13.28 3.85 -14.50
N ASN A 171 -12.57 4.45 -13.56
CA ASN A 171 -11.51 5.40 -13.78
C ASN A 171 -10.24 5.01 -13.03
N ILE A 172 -9.08 5.53 -13.44
CA ILE A 172 -7.81 5.38 -12.74
C ILE A 172 -7.70 6.45 -11.64
N GLY A 173 -8.03 7.70 -11.95
CA GLY A 173 -8.16 8.79 -10.99
C GLY A 173 -9.55 8.88 -10.36
N THR A 174 -9.65 9.50 -9.19
CA THR A 174 -10.91 9.63 -8.44
C THR A 174 -11.62 10.97 -8.64
N ASN A 175 -10.95 11.94 -9.31
CA ASN A 175 -11.45 13.31 -9.53
C ASN A 175 -11.89 14.03 -8.24
N ARG A 176 -11.27 13.70 -7.11
CA ARG A 176 -11.52 14.32 -5.80
C ARG A 176 -10.29 14.25 -4.91
N TRP A 177 -10.18 15.19 -4.01
CA TRP A 177 -9.15 15.17 -2.97
C TRP A 177 -9.50 14.14 -1.90
N GLY A 178 -8.45 13.48 -1.38
CA GLY A 178 -8.55 12.63 -0.20
C GLY A 178 -7.50 13.05 0.84
N PHE A 179 -7.90 13.02 2.12
CA PHE A 179 -7.03 13.38 3.24
C PHE A 179 -7.10 12.31 4.32
N LYS A 180 -5.96 11.72 4.69
CA LYS A 180 -5.88 10.73 5.77
C LYS A 180 -4.94 11.23 6.87
N PRO A 181 -5.40 11.92 7.91
CA PRO A 181 -4.66 11.97 9.16
C PRO A 181 -4.53 10.54 9.72
N GLU A 182 -3.32 10.23 10.20
CA GLU A 182 -2.96 8.91 10.71
C GLU A 182 -2.06 9.07 11.94
N ILE A 183 -2.26 8.24 12.94
CA ILE A 183 -1.40 8.08 14.10
C ILE A 183 -0.82 6.67 14.11
N GLY A 184 0.43 6.52 14.52
CA GLY A 184 1.08 5.22 14.55
C GLY A 184 2.05 5.07 15.70
N VAL A 185 2.11 3.85 16.21
CA VAL A 185 3.07 3.42 17.23
C VAL A 185 3.96 2.34 16.62
N SER A 186 5.28 2.45 16.83
CA SER A 186 6.27 1.43 16.48
C SER A 186 7.15 1.12 17.68
N LYS A 187 7.28 -0.16 18.03
CA LYS A 187 8.14 -0.60 19.15
C LYS A 187 9.07 -1.71 18.70
N ARG A 188 10.32 -1.58 19.08
CA ARG A 188 11.35 -2.60 18.84
C ARG A 188 11.46 -3.53 20.05
N PHE A 189 11.50 -4.83 19.79
CA PHE A 189 11.79 -5.91 20.73
C PHE A 189 12.93 -6.76 20.13
N ALA A 190 14.16 -6.49 20.55
CA ALA A 190 15.36 -7.14 19.98
C ALA A 190 15.41 -7.05 18.43
N HIS A 191 15.05 -8.11 17.73
CA HIS A 191 15.02 -8.18 16.27
C HIS A 191 13.62 -8.00 15.67
N VAL A 192 12.58 -7.91 16.51
CA VAL A 192 11.19 -7.75 16.08
C VAL A 192 10.75 -6.30 16.22
N TYR A 193 10.07 -5.78 15.21
CA TYR A 193 9.35 -4.51 15.27
C TYR A 193 7.86 -4.80 15.20
N ALA A 194 7.12 -4.37 16.23
CA ALA A 194 5.66 -4.39 16.25
C ALA A 194 5.15 -2.97 16.03
N GLU A 195 4.18 -2.82 15.14
CA GLU A 195 3.65 -1.52 14.73
C GLU A 195 2.12 -1.58 14.64
N ALA A 196 1.46 -0.50 15.03
CA ALA A 196 0.02 -0.32 14.88
C ALA A 196 -0.27 1.11 14.40
N TYR A 197 -1.14 1.27 13.41
CA TYR A 197 -1.52 2.56 12.83
C TYR A 197 -3.04 2.67 12.76
N GLY A 198 -3.54 3.87 13.01
CA GLY A 198 -4.95 4.20 12.82
C GLY A 198 -5.10 5.49 12.02
N GLY A 199 -5.93 5.46 11.00
CA GLY A 199 -6.16 6.60 10.11
C GLY A 199 -7.62 6.73 9.69
N VAL A 200 -8.00 7.94 9.30
CA VAL A 200 -9.36 8.26 8.84
C VAL A 200 -9.27 9.03 7.54
N TRP A 201 -9.85 8.48 6.47
CA TRP A 201 -9.96 9.15 5.19
C TRP A 201 -11.16 10.08 5.14
N PHE A 202 -10.94 11.31 4.73
CA PHE A 202 -11.93 12.31 4.35
C PHE A 202 -11.80 12.60 2.87
N TYR A 203 -12.91 12.82 2.19
CA TYR A 203 -12.93 13.05 0.76
C TYR A 203 -13.71 14.34 0.44
N THR A 204 -13.27 15.07 -0.59
CA THR A 204 -14.12 16.08 -1.22
C THR A 204 -15.12 15.42 -2.17
N ASP A 205 -16.11 16.16 -2.61
CA ASP A 205 -17.08 15.67 -3.57
C ASP A 205 -16.45 15.58 -4.97
N ASN A 206 -16.88 14.58 -5.76
CA ASN A 206 -16.68 14.54 -7.21
C ASN A 206 -17.98 15.01 -7.87
N ASN A 207 -17.95 16.18 -8.52
CA ASN A 207 -19.13 16.79 -9.12
C ASN A 207 -19.40 16.34 -10.56
N ASP A 208 -18.53 15.52 -11.14
CA ASP A 208 -18.58 15.12 -12.55
C ASP A 208 -18.54 13.58 -12.70
N PHE A 209 -19.35 12.87 -11.91
CA PHE A 209 -19.47 11.42 -11.98
C PHE A 209 -20.71 11.01 -12.77
N LEU A 210 -20.58 10.71 -14.06
CA LEU A 210 -21.70 10.38 -14.96
C LEU A 210 -22.78 11.47 -14.98
N GLY A 211 -22.34 12.74 -14.97
CA GLY A 211 -23.23 13.90 -14.88
C GLY A 211 -23.88 14.09 -13.51
N LYS A 212 -23.39 13.43 -12.46
CA LYS A 212 -23.91 13.45 -11.09
C LYS A 212 -22.85 13.85 -10.09
N LYS A 213 -23.31 14.24 -8.91
CA LYS A 213 -22.46 14.49 -7.75
C LYS A 213 -22.25 13.19 -6.96
N LEU A 214 -20.99 12.76 -6.82
CA LEU A 214 -20.59 11.62 -5.99
C LEU A 214 -19.92 12.10 -4.70
N GLN A 215 -20.48 11.72 -3.57
CA GLN A 215 -19.94 11.96 -2.23
C GLN A 215 -19.50 10.64 -1.60
N GLN A 216 -18.47 10.65 -0.76
CA GLN A 216 -18.08 9.49 0.03
C GLN A 216 -17.97 9.88 1.50
N LYS A 217 -18.58 9.09 2.36
CA LYS A 217 -18.42 9.19 3.82
C LYS A 217 -17.02 8.77 4.22
N THR A 218 -16.63 9.11 5.44
CA THR A 218 -15.34 8.75 6.01
C THR A 218 -15.07 7.25 5.95
N THR A 219 -13.80 6.89 5.59
CA THR A 219 -13.31 5.52 5.65
C THR A 219 -12.25 5.42 6.74
N TYR A 220 -12.37 4.42 7.59
CA TYR A 220 -11.43 4.14 8.66
C TYR A 220 -10.44 3.07 8.24
N SER A 221 -9.21 3.18 8.72
CA SER A 221 -8.13 2.22 8.45
C SER A 221 -7.40 1.91 9.74
N LEU A 222 -7.32 0.63 10.10
CA LEU A 222 -6.54 0.13 11.23
C LEU A 222 -5.53 -0.89 10.71
N GLN A 223 -4.24 -0.62 10.93
CA GLN A 223 -3.16 -1.48 10.46
C GLN A 223 -2.36 -2.02 11.64
N ALA A 224 -1.88 -3.26 11.51
CA ALA A 224 -0.90 -3.84 12.40
C ALA A 224 0.18 -4.57 11.58
N HIS A 225 1.42 -4.43 12.02
CA HIS A 225 2.58 -5.00 11.35
C HIS A 225 3.53 -5.63 12.38
N ALA A 226 4.12 -6.76 12.01
CA ALA A 226 5.20 -7.38 12.75
C ALA A 226 6.33 -7.69 11.78
N SER A 227 7.53 -7.16 12.02
CA SER A 227 8.69 -7.34 11.14
C SER A 227 9.86 -7.91 11.92
N TYR A 228 10.48 -8.97 11.41
CA TYR A 228 11.69 -9.58 11.97
C TYR A 228 12.90 -9.24 11.12
N TYR A 229 13.92 -8.66 11.74
CA TYR A 229 15.18 -8.26 11.11
C TYR A 229 16.27 -9.27 11.38
N PHE A 230 16.87 -9.80 10.32
CA PHE A 230 18.05 -10.65 10.37
C PHE A 230 19.33 -9.80 10.53
N LYS A 231 20.45 -10.44 10.94
CA LYS A 231 21.75 -9.75 11.18
C LYS A 231 22.30 -9.02 9.95
N ASN A 232 21.95 -9.46 8.74
CA ASN A 232 22.38 -8.86 7.47
C ASN A 232 21.42 -7.75 6.96
N ASN A 233 20.55 -7.20 7.81
CA ASN A 233 19.52 -6.22 7.49
C ASN A 233 18.44 -6.70 6.50
N MET A 234 18.39 -7.96 6.14
CA MET A 234 17.18 -8.56 5.57
C MET A 234 16.07 -8.52 6.59
N TRP A 235 14.84 -8.42 6.14
CA TRP A 235 13.70 -8.56 7.04
C TRP A 235 12.51 -9.20 6.33
N ILE A 236 11.72 -9.88 7.14
CA ILE A 236 10.39 -10.39 6.76
C ILE A 236 9.35 -9.70 7.64
N GLY A 237 8.15 -9.52 7.12
CA GLY A 237 7.06 -8.91 7.86
C GLY A 237 5.73 -9.56 7.56
N PHE A 238 4.90 -9.66 8.58
CA PHE A 238 3.47 -9.93 8.47
C PHE A 238 2.73 -8.60 8.63
N ASN A 239 1.71 -8.39 7.83
CA ASN A 239 0.95 -7.15 7.78
C ASN A 239 -0.54 -7.45 7.76
N THR A 240 -1.33 -6.61 8.41
CA THR A 240 -2.79 -6.67 8.32
C THR A 240 -3.37 -5.26 8.31
N ASN A 241 -4.51 -5.11 7.64
CA ASN A 241 -5.26 -3.86 7.59
C ASN A 241 -6.77 -4.16 7.56
N TRP A 242 -7.50 -3.43 8.37
CA TRP A 242 -8.95 -3.41 8.37
C TRP A 242 -9.45 -2.05 7.92
N PHE A 243 -10.21 -2.04 6.81
CA PHE A 243 -10.87 -0.87 6.25
C PHE A 243 -12.37 -0.99 6.45
N PHE A 244 -13.01 0.07 6.96
CA PHE A 244 -14.46 0.08 7.15
C PHE A 244 -15.05 1.49 7.00
N GLY A 245 -16.36 1.56 6.70
CA GLY A 245 -17.05 2.82 6.41
C GLY A 245 -17.12 3.14 4.93
N GLY A 246 -16.93 4.40 4.54
CA GLY A 246 -16.77 4.82 3.14
C GLY A 246 -18.02 4.70 2.27
N LYS A 247 -19.23 4.65 2.85
CA LYS A 247 -20.48 4.62 2.10
C LYS A 247 -20.57 5.81 1.16
N THR A 248 -20.96 5.57 -0.10
CA THR A 248 -21.13 6.63 -1.10
C THR A 248 -22.58 7.11 -1.21
N ILE A 249 -22.74 8.30 -1.76
CA ILE A 249 -24.02 8.97 -2.00
C ILE A 249 -23.92 9.60 -3.39
N THR A 250 -24.81 9.18 -4.30
CA THR A 250 -24.90 9.70 -5.66
C THR A 250 -26.16 10.55 -5.80
N ASP A 251 -26.02 11.86 -6.07
CA ASP A 251 -27.11 12.84 -6.14
C ASP A 251 -28.08 12.77 -4.93
N GLY A 252 -27.53 12.65 -3.72
CA GLY A 252 -28.30 12.57 -2.49
C GLY A 252 -28.87 11.18 -2.17
N VAL A 253 -28.76 10.21 -3.08
CA VAL A 253 -29.20 8.83 -2.85
C VAL A 253 -28.03 8.00 -2.33
N ALA A 254 -28.21 7.35 -1.19
CA ALA A 254 -27.17 6.52 -0.59
C ALA A 254 -27.06 5.18 -1.34
N ASP A 255 -25.83 4.83 -1.75
CA ASP A 255 -25.51 3.58 -2.42
C ASP A 255 -25.28 2.46 -1.37
N ASP A 256 -25.47 1.20 -1.77
CA ASP A 256 -25.08 0.03 -0.96
C ASP A 256 -23.59 -0.30 -1.17
N SER A 257 -22.74 0.59 -0.69
CA SER A 257 -21.31 0.62 -0.99
C SER A 257 -20.43 0.65 0.27
N GLN A 258 -21.01 0.43 1.45
CA GLN A 258 -20.26 0.45 2.70
C GLN A 258 -19.18 -0.65 2.71
N ILE A 259 -17.96 -0.25 2.94
CA ILE A 259 -16.79 -1.13 3.01
C ILE A 259 -16.70 -1.73 4.42
N ASP A 260 -16.39 -3.02 4.49
CA ASP A 260 -15.92 -3.71 5.67
C ASP A 260 -14.98 -4.84 5.19
N ASN A 261 -13.71 -4.49 5.02
CA ASN A 261 -12.73 -5.34 4.35
C ASN A 261 -11.50 -5.54 5.24
N TRP A 262 -11.15 -6.78 5.47
CA TRP A 262 -9.94 -7.13 6.20
C TRP A 262 -8.92 -7.78 5.26
N ARG A 263 -7.67 -7.34 5.40
CA ARG A 263 -6.57 -7.75 4.54
C ARG A 263 -5.38 -8.22 5.36
N VAL A 264 -4.65 -9.17 4.79
CA VAL A 264 -3.40 -9.67 5.35
C VAL A 264 -2.32 -9.72 4.26
N GLY A 265 -1.07 -9.72 4.64
CA GLY A 265 0.02 -9.82 3.67
C GLY A 265 1.37 -10.08 4.29
N GLY A 266 2.31 -10.45 3.42
CA GLY A 266 3.70 -10.66 3.75
C GLY A 266 4.60 -9.65 3.04
N THR A 267 5.70 -9.31 3.68
CA THR A 267 6.77 -8.49 3.09
C THR A 267 8.10 -9.20 3.28
N PHE A 268 8.94 -9.18 2.26
CA PHE A 268 10.34 -9.55 2.32
C PHE A 268 11.18 -8.41 1.75
N SER A 269 12.24 -8.02 2.44
CA SER A 269 13.17 -7.02 1.93
C SER A 269 14.61 -7.44 2.19
N THR A 270 15.46 -7.24 1.19
CA THR A 270 16.87 -7.58 1.26
C THR A 270 17.75 -6.47 0.69
N PRO A 271 18.82 -6.07 1.39
CA PRO A 271 19.86 -5.24 0.79
C PRO A 271 20.59 -6.04 -0.32
N ILE A 272 20.86 -5.39 -1.44
CA ILE A 272 21.58 -5.97 -2.58
C ILE A 272 22.94 -5.29 -2.80
N ALA A 273 23.07 -4.03 -2.39
CA ALA A 273 24.31 -3.26 -2.41
C ALA A 273 24.22 -2.11 -1.39
N LYS A 274 25.30 -1.32 -1.24
CA LYS A 274 25.32 -0.16 -0.35
C LYS A 274 24.24 0.86 -0.74
N GLY A 275 23.31 1.10 0.17
CA GLY A 275 22.18 2.00 -0.04
C GLY A 275 21.08 1.43 -0.96
N GLN A 276 21.21 0.20 -1.43
CA GLN A 276 20.27 -0.42 -2.37
C GLN A 276 19.58 -1.62 -1.75
N SER A 277 18.30 -1.75 -1.97
CA SER A 277 17.49 -2.89 -1.51
C SER A 277 16.39 -3.23 -2.49
N VAL A 278 15.96 -4.49 -2.45
CA VAL A 278 14.76 -4.96 -3.13
C VAL A 278 13.74 -5.38 -2.07
N LYS A 279 12.49 -5.04 -2.31
CA LYS A 279 11.35 -5.37 -1.45
C LYS A 279 10.29 -6.09 -2.26
N PHE A 280 9.83 -7.22 -1.76
CA PHE A 280 8.71 -8.00 -2.28
C PHE A 280 7.56 -7.91 -1.29
N GLN A 281 6.36 -7.76 -1.79
CA GLN A 281 5.15 -7.81 -0.96
C GLN A 281 4.07 -8.63 -1.67
N TYR A 282 3.35 -9.38 -0.86
CA TYR A 282 2.17 -10.12 -1.28
C TYR A 282 1.04 -9.83 -0.31
N HIS A 283 -0.13 -9.50 -0.82
CA HIS A 283 -1.26 -9.10 0.01
C HIS A 283 -2.52 -9.85 -0.39
N VAL A 284 -3.34 -10.14 0.62
CA VAL A 284 -4.57 -10.91 0.46
C VAL A 284 -5.75 -10.28 1.19
N GLY A 285 -6.97 -10.39 0.63
CA GLY A 285 -8.22 -10.20 1.37
C GLY A 285 -8.46 -11.39 2.29
N ALA A 286 -8.54 -11.15 3.60
CA ALA A 286 -8.96 -12.17 4.55
C ALA A 286 -10.50 -12.21 4.64
N TYR A 287 -11.13 -11.07 4.49
CA TYR A 287 -12.58 -10.89 4.44
C TYR A 287 -12.90 -9.66 3.57
N THR A 288 -13.93 -9.73 2.74
CA THR A 288 -14.38 -8.63 1.90
C THR A 288 -15.90 -8.63 1.86
N ASN A 289 -16.50 -7.56 2.37
CA ASN A 289 -17.95 -7.37 2.33
C ASN A 289 -18.40 -6.71 1.02
N ASN A 290 -17.68 -5.66 0.58
CA ASN A 290 -18.08 -4.88 -0.59
C ASN A 290 -16.88 -4.39 -1.39
N GLY A 291 -16.84 -4.73 -2.69
CA GLY A 291 -15.79 -4.34 -3.63
C GLY A 291 -14.36 -4.72 -3.18
N LEU A 292 -13.36 -4.33 -3.96
CA LEU A 292 -11.94 -4.44 -3.59
C LEU A 292 -11.48 -5.87 -3.20
N ASN A 293 -12.06 -6.87 -3.85
CA ASN A 293 -11.68 -8.27 -3.67
C ASN A 293 -10.63 -8.67 -4.71
N TYR A 294 -9.34 -8.40 -4.45
CA TYR A 294 -8.23 -8.61 -5.39
C TYR A 294 -6.92 -8.98 -4.69
N TYR A 295 -5.98 -9.63 -5.37
CA TYR A 295 -4.62 -9.85 -4.87
C TYR A 295 -3.62 -8.86 -5.45
N ALA A 296 -2.54 -8.62 -4.71
CA ALA A 296 -1.42 -7.85 -5.22
C ALA A 296 -0.08 -8.54 -4.95
N LEU A 297 0.70 -8.64 -6.01
CA LEU A 297 2.11 -8.97 -5.97
C LEU A 297 2.90 -7.71 -6.29
N SER A 298 3.86 -7.36 -5.45
CA SER A 298 4.71 -6.21 -5.74
C SER A 298 6.19 -6.51 -5.57
N VAL A 299 6.99 -5.84 -6.40
CA VAL A 299 8.43 -5.75 -6.28
C VAL A 299 8.83 -4.29 -6.37
N ALA A 300 9.73 -3.85 -5.48
CA ALA A 300 10.26 -2.49 -5.51
C ALA A 300 11.77 -2.49 -5.32
N TYR A 301 12.47 -1.78 -6.18
CA TYR A 301 13.87 -1.40 -5.98
C TYR A 301 13.92 -0.05 -5.27
N GLN A 302 14.79 0.05 -4.27
CA GLN A 302 14.97 1.25 -3.46
C GLN A 302 16.45 1.64 -3.43
N TYR A 303 16.73 2.93 -3.63
CA TYR A 303 18.05 3.52 -3.49
C TYR A 303 18.03 4.64 -2.45
N SER A 304 18.86 4.49 -1.42
CA SER A 304 18.98 5.41 -0.28
C SER A 304 20.32 6.13 -0.30
N PHE A 305 20.30 7.46 -0.19
CA PHE A 305 21.51 8.31 -0.20
C PHE A 305 21.33 9.54 0.72
N PHE A 306 22.45 10.21 1.04
CA PHE A 306 22.48 11.40 1.91
C PHE A 306 22.94 12.63 1.15
#